data_1b9fd6402a5e42920640a1ceaab50876
#
_entry.id   1b9fd6402a5e42920640a1ceaab50876
#
_cell.length_a   1.000
_cell.length_b   1.000
_cell.length_c   1.000
_cell.angle_alpha   90.00
_cell.angle_beta   90.00
_cell.angle_gamma   90.00
#
_symmetry.space_group_name_H-M   'P 1'
#
loop_
_entity.id
_entity.type
_entity.pdbx_description
1 polymer ?
#
loop_
_entity_poly.entity_id
_entity_poly.type
_entity_poly.pdbx_seq_one_letter_code
_entity_poly.pdbx_strand_id
1 'polypeptide(L)'
;MSATSTLIVKARARSWESIHSVALTCPAQTLKQAAEITCYCSRKRKRFQRKKRKGSLPLSNVTRIGPGAWQISHPFLGENEIIGSYLLAGQNELAIIDPGPGSMVESLLESIREAGFDPQEVTHILITHVHLDHAGSAGTLVRQLPKAQVYTHKKGAPHLLDTTKVVASASRIYGERMKLLWGEIESTPQERLSIIEGGDILNIAGRRLEVHYTPGHAIHHVVFFDVHSGELFAGDVAGVRLQDVDYVRPPTPPPDLDLEAWSDSISLVKSLRPDVLYIGHFGAIKNIAEHFDRLREKLSSWGEFVLGAMRDGKEEAEIISMLIEHTKPELLRAARDPHAIERYEIATNYPMTVQGYMRYWRKKHPERL
;
A
#
# COMPACT_ATOMS: atom_id res chain seq x y z
N MET A 1 -32.73 -13.48 -42.23
CA MET A 1 -32.87 -12.03 -42.36
C MET A 1 -32.70 -11.44 -40.96
N SER A 2 -31.53 -10.96 -40.65
CA SER A 2 -31.24 -10.31 -39.35
C SER A 2 -30.31 -9.16 -39.64
N ALA A 3 -30.74 -7.96 -39.28
CA ALA A 3 -30.04 -6.70 -39.54
C ALA A 3 -29.03 -6.42 -38.43
N THR A 4 -27.77 -6.26 -38.79
CA THR A 4 -26.67 -5.79 -37.95
C THR A 4 -26.55 -4.28 -38.13
N SER A 5 -26.78 -3.53 -37.06
CA SER A 5 -26.60 -2.06 -37.07
C SER A 5 -25.18 -1.75 -36.64
N THR A 6 -24.37 -1.22 -37.56
CA THR A 6 -23.01 -0.74 -37.34
C THR A 6 -23.09 0.77 -37.09
N LEU A 7 -22.68 1.22 -35.92
CA LEU A 7 -22.51 2.65 -35.61
C LEU A 7 -21.07 3.06 -35.93
N ILE A 8 -20.90 3.91 -36.95
CA ILE A 8 -19.62 4.50 -37.35
C ILE A 8 -19.53 5.88 -36.73
N VAL A 9 -18.56 6.08 -35.83
CA VAL A 9 -18.14 7.43 -35.38
C VAL A 9 -16.89 7.84 -36.16
N LYS A 10 -17.02 8.88 -36.98
CA LYS A 10 -15.91 9.50 -37.72
C LYS A 10 -15.16 10.48 -36.82
N ALA A 11 -13.90 10.20 -36.51
CA ALA A 11 -12.94 11.19 -36.04
C ALA A 11 -11.84 11.37 -37.10
N ARG A 12 -11.55 12.63 -37.47
CA ARG A 12 -10.57 13.01 -38.50
C ARG A 12 -9.14 12.81 -37.98
N ALA A 13 -8.37 12.02 -38.73
CA ALA A 13 -6.94 11.80 -38.54
C ALA A 13 -6.11 12.93 -39.20
N ARG A 14 -4.97 13.26 -38.56
CA ARG A 14 -3.75 13.64 -39.28
C ARG A 14 -2.59 12.83 -38.76
N SER A 15 -2.13 12.00 -39.68
CA SER A 15 -0.84 11.33 -39.87
C SER A 15 0.12 11.13 -38.68
N TRP A 16 0.32 9.88 -38.33
CA TRP A 16 1.65 9.23 -38.24
C TRP A 16 1.45 7.72 -38.45
N GLU A 17 2.17 7.17 -39.42
CA GLU A 17 2.03 5.79 -39.88
C GLU A 17 2.68 4.78 -38.95
N SER A 18 2.11 3.58 -39.00
CA SER A 18 2.63 2.26 -38.61
C SER A 18 2.96 2.00 -37.14
N ILE A 19 2.01 1.34 -36.45
CA ILE A 19 2.27 0.19 -35.57
C ILE A 19 1.00 -0.69 -35.56
N HIS A 20 1.22 -2.00 -35.71
CA HIS A 20 0.28 -3.07 -35.91
C HIS A 20 -0.92 -3.08 -34.96
N SER A 21 -2.09 -3.23 -35.55
CA SER A 21 -3.36 -3.55 -34.90
C SER A 21 -3.32 -4.94 -34.31
N VAL A 22 -3.29 -5.04 -32.98
CA VAL A 22 -3.71 -6.25 -32.26
C VAL A 22 -5.02 -5.92 -31.56
N ALA A 23 -6.11 -6.44 -32.10
CA ALA A 23 -7.43 -6.39 -31.47
C ALA A 23 -7.42 -7.29 -30.22
N LEU A 24 -7.37 -6.71 -29.04
CA LEU A 24 -7.56 -7.40 -27.77
C LEU A 24 -9.06 -7.68 -27.59
N THR A 25 -9.48 -8.91 -27.88
CA THR A 25 -10.78 -9.45 -27.45
C THR A 25 -10.67 -9.87 -25.99
N CYS A 26 -11.19 -9.06 -25.09
CA CYS A 26 -11.29 -9.41 -23.66
C CYS A 26 -12.41 -10.44 -23.45
N PRO A 27 -12.18 -11.57 -22.76
CA PRO A 27 -13.24 -12.54 -22.50
C PRO A 27 -14.33 -11.95 -21.60
N ALA A 28 -15.59 -12.16 -21.95
CA ALA A 28 -16.78 -11.64 -21.27
C ALA A 28 -16.89 -12.01 -19.77
N GLN A 29 -16.16 -13.03 -19.31
CA GLN A 29 -16.10 -13.44 -17.90
C GLN A 29 -15.29 -12.49 -17.02
N THR A 30 -14.21 -11.89 -17.53
CA THR A 30 -13.36 -10.93 -16.78
C THR A 30 -14.11 -9.62 -16.53
N LEU A 31 -14.95 -9.21 -17.49
CA LEU A 31 -15.84 -8.04 -17.34
C LEU A 31 -16.97 -8.29 -16.33
N LYS A 32 -17.45 -9.52 -16.18
CA LYS A 32 -18.44 -9.86 -15.14
C LYS A 32 -17.88 -9.78 -13.73
N GLN A 33 -16.68 -10.31 -13.49
CA GLN A 33 -16.05 -10.24 -12.15
C GLN A 33 -15.68 -8.81 -11.77
N ALA A 34 -15.16 -8.01 -12.69
CA ALA A 34 -14.92 -6.58 -12.46
C ALA A 34 -16.22 -5.81 -12.22
N ALA A 35 -17.30 -6.14 -12.93
CA ALA A 35 -18.63 -5.56 -12.76
C ALA A 35 -19.29 -6.00 -11.44
N GLU A 36 -19.06 -7.22 -10.96
CA GLU A 36 -19.59 -7.70 -9.68
C GLU A 36 -18.95 -7.00 -8.50
N ILE A 37 -17.62 -6.75 -8.51
CA ILE A 37 -16.93 -5.94 -7.51
C ILE A 37 -17.45 -4.50 -7.55
N THR A 38 -17.67 -3.93 -8.72
CA THR A 38 -18.21 -2.57 -8.92
C THR A 38 -19.67 -2.46 -8.46
N CYS A 39 -20.48 -3.48 -8.74
CA CYS A 39 -21.89 -3.56 -8.33
C CYS A 39 -22.03 -3.74 -6.80
N TYR A 40 -21.12 -4.49 -6.17
CA TYR A 40 -21.09 -4.66 -4.72
C TYR A 40 -20.80 -3.35 -3.98
N CYS A 41 -19.78 -2.58 -4.43
CA CYS A 41 -19.46 -1.26 -3.86
C CYS A 41 -20.62 -0.27 -3.99
N SER A 42 -21.36 -0.28 -5.12
CA SER A 42 -22.50 0.61 -5.32
C SER A 42 -23.73 0.24 -4.48
N ARG A 43 -23.98 -1.05 -4.23
CA ARG A 43 -25.06 -1.53 -3.35
C ARG A 43 -24.77 -1.27 -1.88
N LYS A 44 -23.51 -1.39 -1.42
CA LYS A 44 -23.13 -1.03 -0.03
C LYS A 44 -23.27 0.46 0.22
N ARG A 45 -22.94 1.34 -0.74
CA ARG A 45 -23.13 2.80 -0.58
C ARG A 45 -24.55 3.18 -0.24
N LYS A 46 -25.57 2.56 -0.86
CA LYS A 46 -27.00 2.77 -0.54
C LYS A 46 -27.40 2.16 0.81
N ARG A 47 -26.76 1.08 1.26
CA ARG A 47 -27.04 0.41 2.53
C ARG A 47 -26.36 1.10 3.70
N PHE A 48 -25.18 1.70 3.49
CA PHE A 48 -24.43 2.44 4.52
C PHE A 48 -25.12 3.76 4.87
N GLN A 49 -25.67 4.48 3.88
CA GLN A 49 -26.46 5.68 4.14
C GLN A 49 -27.76 5.38 4.90
N ARG A 50 -28.26 4.15 4.89
CA ARG A 50 -29.51 3.75 5.56
C ARG A 50 -29.34 3.16 6.96
N LYS A 51 -28.10 2.82 7.38
CA LYS A 51 -27.80 2.27 8.72
C LYS A 51 -26.89 3.20 9.54
N LYS A 52 -27.28 4.47 9.72
CA LYS A 52 -26.91 5.17 10.96
C LYS A 52 -27.74 4.53 12.06
N ARG A 53 -27.23 3.43 12.64
CA ARG A 53 -27.78 2.87 13.88
C ARG A 53 -27.59 3.91 14.98
N LYS A 54 -28.68 4.44 15.49
CA LYS A 54 -28.71 5.17 16.74
C LYS A 54 -28.14 4.23 17.82
N GLY A 55 -27.01 4.58 18.43
CA GLY A 55 -26.64 4.03 19.73
C GLY A 55 -25.32 3.27 19.89
N SER A 56 -24.43 3.16 18.89
CA SER A 56 -23.02 2.79 19.13
C SER A 56 -22.15 4.03 18.91
N LEU A 57 -21.32 4.35 19.88
CA LEU A 57 -20.20 5.27 19.66
C LEU A 57 -19.43 4.77 18.43
N PRO A 58 -19.01 5.65 17.49
CA PRO A 58 -18.13 5.23 16.42
C PRO A 58 -16.90 4.58 17.06
N LEU A 59 -16.46 3.42 16.53
CA LEU A 59 -15.19 2.84 16.93
C LEU A 59 -14.13 3.91 16.68
N SER A 60 -13.33 4.22 17.70
CA SER A 60 -12.20 5.13 17.57
C SER A 60 -11.26 4.62 16.49
N ASN A 61 -10.86 5.50 15.58
CA ASN A 61 -9.85 5.19 14.57
C ASN A 61 -8.43 5.28 15.16
N VAL A 62 -8.31 5.63 16.44
CA VAL A 62 -7.04 5.89 17.11
C VAL A 62 -6.85 4.92 18.26
N THR A 63 -5.72 4.23 18.27
CA THR A 63 -5.32 3.30 19.33
C THR A 63 -3.97 3.71 19.89
N ARG A 64 -3.89 3.96 21.20
CA ARG A 64 -2.61 4.18 21.87
C ARG A 64 -1.83 2.88 21.92
N ILE A 65 -0.61 2.87 21.35
CA ILE A 65 0.24 1.67 21.23
C ILE A 65 1.43 1.68 22.20
N GLY A 66 1.75 2.85 22.75
CA GLY A 66 2.86 3.01 23.70
C GLY A 66 2.91 4.42 24.28
N PRO A 67 3.91 4.72 25.12
CA PRO A 67 4.16 6.08 25.58
C PRO A 67 4.46 7.01 24.39
N GLY A 68 3.66 8.06 24.20
CA GLY A 68 3.83 9.01 23.10
C GLY A 68 3.68 8.37 21.71
N ALA A 69 2.94 7.27 21.58
CA ALA A 69 2.72 6.60 20.29
C ALA A 69 1.27 6.13 20.11
N TRP A 70 0.72 6.39 18.93
CA TRP A 70 -0.62 5.98 18.54
C TRP A 70 -0.60 5.38 17.14
N GLN A 71 -1.44 4.38 16.92
CA GLN A 71 -1.81 3.88 15.61
C GLN A 71 -3.12 4.54 15.18
N ILE A 72 -3.17 5.01 13.94
CA ILE A 72 -4.35 5.58 13.29
C ILE A 72 -4.79 4.64 12.19
N SER A 73 -6.06 4.20 12.23
CA SER A 73 -6.69 3.40 11.20
C SER A 73 -7.43 4.28 10.21
N HIS A 74 -7.08 4.20 8.94
CA HIS A 74 -7.81 4.91 7.89
C HIS A 74 -9.05 4.12 7.46
N PRO A 75 -10.26 4.74 7.42
CA PRO A 75 -11.48 4.07 6.96
C PRO A 75 -11.48 3.97 5.42
N PHE A 76 -10.51 3.24 4.86
CA PHE A 76 -10.28 3.17 3.43
C PHE A 76 -11.35 2.31 2.74
N LEU A 77 -12.04 2.88 1.76
CA LEU A 77 -13.22 2.28 1.10
C LEU A 77 -14.34 1.83 2.06
N GLY A 78 -14.38 2.42 3.26
CA GLY A 78 -15.35 2.08 4.31
C GLY A 78 -14.96 0.86 5.15
N GLU A 79 -13.74 0.37 5.01
CA GLU A 79 -13.14 -0.69 5.83
C GLU A 79 -12.06 -0.09 6.73
N ASN A 80 -12.10 -0.44 8.01
CA ASN A 80 -11.06 -0.08 8.98
C ASN A 80 -9.96 -1.14 9.00
N GLU A 81 -8.81 -0.80 9.58
CA GLU A 81 -7.69 -1.72 9.80
C GLU A 81 -7.14 -2.34 8.50
N ILE A 82 -7.12 -1.53 7.43
CA ILE A 82 -6.51 -1.87 6.14
C ILE A 82 -5.22 -1.07 5.96
N ILE A 83 -5.27 0.25 6.18
CA ILE A 83 -4.12 1.17 6.08
C ILE A 83 -3.94 1.82 7.44
N GLY A 84 -2.73 1.75 7.99
CA GLY A 84 -2.34 2.32 9.26
C GLY A 84 -1.30 3.41 9.11
N SER A 85 -1.50 4.53 9.83
CA SER A 85 -0.47 5.54 10.09
C SER A 85 -0.07 5.49 11.56
N TYR A 86 1.09 6.05 11.88
CA TYR A 86 1.55 6.14 13.27
C TYR A 86 1.82 7.58 13.64
N LEU A 87 1.33 8.01 14.79
CA LEU A 87 1.57 9.32 15.38
C LEU A 87 2.53 9.16 16.56
N LEU A 88 3.62 9.91 16.54
CA LEU A 88 4.60 9.99 17.62
C LEU A 88 4.57 11.39 18.22
N ALA A 89 4.51 11.49 19.54
CA ALA A 89 4.47 12.76 20.25
C ALA A 89 5.49 12.82 21.38
N GLY A 90 6.22 13.93 21.47
CA GLY A 90 7.17 14.23 22.56
C GLY A 90 7.77 15.62 22.43
N GLN A 91 8.02 16.26 23.56
CA GLN A 91 8.76 17.53 23.69
C GLN A 91 8.39 18.63 22.67
N ASN A 92 7.11 18.91 22.46
CA ASN A 92 6.59 19.89 21.51
C ASN A 92 6.76 19.52 20.03
N GLU A 93 7.00 18.25 19.73
CA GLU A 93 7.07 17.72 18.38
C GLU A 93 6.00 16.64 18.17
N LEU A 94 5.38 16.68 17.00
CA LEU A 94 4.53 15.60 16.49
C LEU A 94 5.11 15.08 15.19
N ALA A 95 5.21 13.77 15.08
CA ALA A 95 5.62 13.11 13.84
C ALA A 95 4.54 12.13 13.39
N ILE A 96 4.31 12.10 12.08
CA ILE A 96 3.44 11.11 11.41
C ILE A 96 4.35 10.20 10.60
N ILE A 97 4.19 8.88 10.76
CA ILE A 97 4.82 7.90 9.88
C ILE A 97 3.74 7.37 8.94
N ASP A 98 4.00 7.43 7.63
CA ASP A 98 3.13 7.05 6.53
C ASP A 98 1.73 7.67 6.66
N PRO A 99 1.55 8.92 6.24
CA PRO A 99 0.29 9.67 6.45
C PRO A 99 -0.91 9.14 5.67
N GLY A 100 -0.72 8.12 4.84
CA GLY A 100 -1.77 7.48 4.07
C GLY A 100 -2.14 8.18 2.76
N PRO A 101 -3.24 7.77 2.12
CA PRO A 101 -3.68 8.30 0.84
C PRO A 101 -4.27 9.71 0.96
N GLY A 102 -4.17 10.50 -0.11
CA GLY A 102 -4.76 11.84 -0.18
C GLY A 102 -6.27 11.88 0.08
N SER A 103 -6.98 10.80 -0.21
CA SER A 103 -8.41 10.67 0.09
C SER A 103 -8.74 10.60 1.59
N MET A 104 -7.74 10.38 2.45
CA MET A 104 -7.89 10.21 3.90
C MET A 104 -7.32 11.37 4.72
N VAL A 105 -6.92 12.47 4.11
CA VAL A 105 -6.35 13.65 4.79
C VAL A 105 -7.24 14.13 5.93
N GLU A 106 -8.51 14.39 5.67
CA GLU A 106 -9.43 14.88 6.70
C GLU A 106 -9.59 13.89 7.86
N SER A 107 -9.70 12.59 7.56
CA SER A 107 -9.78 11.53 8.57
C SER A 107 -8.51 11.46 9.42
N LEU A 108 -7.34 11.64 8.82
CA LEU A 108 -6.06 11.70 9.54
C LEU A 108 -6.02 12.90 10.51
N LEU A 109 -6.39 14.10 10.03
CA LEU A 109 -6.41 15.30 10.85
C LEU A 109 -7.42 15.19 12.01
N GLU A 110 -8.59 14.60 11.78
CA GLU A 110 -9.57 14.30 12.82
C GLU A 110 -9.00 13.30 13.83
N SER A 111 -8.32 12.26 13.39
CA SER A 111 -7.70 11.26 14.27
C SER A 111 -6.58 11.85 15.13
N ILE A 112 -5.81 12.81 14.64
CA ILE A 112 -4.81 13.53 15.43
C ILE A 112 -5.49 14.33 16.55
N ARG A 113 -6.61 15.01 16.26
CA ARG A 113 -7.42 15.71 17.29
C ARG A 113 -8.03 14.73 18.30
N GLU A 114 -8.50 13.57 17.85
CA GLU A 114 -9.00 12.50 18.72
C GLU A 114 -7.92 11.96 19.66
N ALA A 115 -6.67 11.89 19.20
CA ALA A 115 -5.51 11.55 20.02
C ALA A 115 -5.17 12.65 21.06
N GLY A 116 -5.79 13.83 20.98
CA GLY A 116 -5.60 14.94 21.93
C GLY A 116 -4.60 15.98 21.46
N PHE A 117 -4.22 16.02 20.17
CA PHE A 117 -3.22 16.95 19.62
C PHE A 117 -3.84 17.90 18.60
N ASP A 118 -3.22 19.08 18.47
CA ASP A 118 -3.50 19.98 17.35
C ASP A 118 -2.70 19.54 16.12
N PRO A 119 -3.35 19.24 14.99
CA PRO A 119 -2.66 18.91 13.74
C PRO A 119 -1.66 19.99 13.30
N GLN A 120 -1.88 21.27 13.66
CA GLN A 120 -0.98 22.38 13.33
C GLN A 120 0.39 22.27 14.04
N GLU A 121 0.49 21.41 15.06
CA GLU A 121 1.74 21.12 15.76
C GLU A 121 2.57 20.00 15.12
N VAL A 122 2.08 19.36 14.04
CA VAL A 122 2.85 18.36 13.30
C VAL A 122 4.08 19.00 12.67
N THR A 123 5.24 18.47 13.04
CA THR A 123 6.56 18.95 12.62
C THR A 123 7.25 18.02 11.62
N HIS A 124 6.94 16.73 11.66
CA HIS A 124 7.62 15.72 10.85
C HIS A 124 6.61 14.77 10.19
N ILE A 125 6.84 14.46 8.90
CA ILE A 125 6.13 13.43 8.13
C ILE A 125 7.20 12.47 7.60
N LEU A 126 7.28 11.28 8.19
CA LEU A 126 8.26 10.26 7.86
C LEU A 126 7.64 9.26 6.89
N ILE A 127 8.26 9.04 5.74
CA ILE A 127 7.76 8.17 4.69
C ILE A 127 8.61 6.92 4.61
N THR A 128 8.02 5.74 4.86
CA THR A 128 8.72 4.48 4.66
C THR A 128 8.99 4.23 3.17
N HIS A 129 8.01 4.50 2.32
CA HIS A 129 8.13 4.40 0.86
C HIS A 129 7.02 5.22 0.17
N VAL A 130 7.17 5.51 -1.14
CA VAL A 130 6.32 6.49 -1.82
C VAL A 130 5.10 5.90 -2.54
N HIS A 131 4.62 4.72 -2.14
CA HIS A 131 3.32 4.24 -2.63
C HIS A 131 2.18 5.13 -2.10
N LEU A 132 1.08 5.19 -2.87
CA LEU A 132 0.03 6.20 -2.63
C LEU A 132 -0.75 6.00 -1.34
N ASP A 133 -0.81 4.79 -0.85
CA ASP A 133 -1.42 4.41 0.42
C ASP A 133 -0.56 4.74 1.65
N HIS A 134 0.71 5.09 1.44
CA HIS A 134 1.64 5.54 2.49
C HIS A 134 1.95 7.04 2.38
N ALA A 135 2.24 7.52 1.18
CA ALA A 135 2.76 8.87 0.95
C ALA A 135 1.82 9.79 0.14
N GLY A 136 0.66 9.29 -0.29
CA GLY A 136 -0.23 10.01 -1.21
C GLY A 136 -0.72 11.37 -0.69
N SER A 137 -0.82 11.52 0.63
CA SER A 137 -1.25 12.77 1.28
C SER A 137 -0.10 13.75 1.60
N ALA A 138 1.17 13.35 1.44
CA ALA A 138 2.31 14.13 1.94
C ALA A 138 2.36 15.57 1.39
N GLY A 139 2.20 15.76 0.09
CA GLY A 139 2.19 17.08 -0.53
C GLY A 139 1.03 17.96 -0.06
N THR A 140 -0.17 17.40 0.06
CA THR A 140 -1.36 18.12 0.58
C THR A 140 -1.17 18.51 2.04
N LEU A 141 -0.63 17.60 2.86
CA LEU A 141 -0.41 17.85 4.29
C LEU A 141 0.59 18.97 4.55
N VAL A 142 1.73 19.02 3.88
CA VAL A 142 2.72 20.10 4.11
C VAL A 142 2.21 21.48 3.71
N ARG A 143 1.20 21.58 2.85
CA ARG A 143 0.52 22.85 2.53
C ARG A 143 -0.44 23.29 3.62
N GLN A 144 -1.06 22.34 4.33
CA GLN A 144 -2.00 22.59 5.42
C GLN A 144 -1.32 22.69 6.79
N LEU A 145 -0.14 22.07 6.96
CA LEU A 145 0.60 21.96 8.21
C LEU A 145 1.90 22.79 8.12
N PRO A 146 1.91 24.05 8.58
CA PRO A 146 2.97 25.01 8.31
C PRO A 146 4.33 24.62 8.90
N LYS A 147 4.36 23.81 9.98
CA LYS A 147 5.57 23.35 10.62
C LYS A 147 6.13 22.05 10.05
N ALA A 148 5.32 21.29 9.27
CA ALA A 148 5.68 19.95 8.85
C ALA A 148 6.78 19.94 7.78
N GLN A 149 7.73 19.01 7.93
CA GLN A 149 8.78 18.67 6.97
C GLN A 149 8.61 17.20 6.59
N VAL A 150 8.70 16.88 5.31
CA VAL A 150 8.64 15.50 4.81
C VAL A 150 10.03 14.89 4.76
N TYR A 151 10.16 13.67 5.24
CA TYR A 151 11.41 12.88 5.21
C TYR A 151 11.18 11.64 4.36
N THR A 152 12.00 11.45 3.34
CA THR A 152 11.90 10.30 2.45
C THR A 152 13.26 9.87 1.94
N HIS A 153 13.37 8.59 1.57
CA HIS A 153 14.61 8.07 0.98
C HIS A 153 14.94 8.77 -0.34
N LYS A 154 16.25 8.97 -0.62
CA LYS A 154 16.72 9.67 -1.84
C LYS A 154 16.11 9.16 -3.15
N LYS A 155 15.82 7.85 -3.25
CA LYS A 155 15.19 7.27 -4.44
C LYS A 155 13.68 7.56 -4.51
N GLY A 156 13.04 7.90 -3.38
CA GLY A 156 11.64 8.31 -3.32
C GLY A 156 11.43 9.79 -3.57
N ALA A 157 12.39 10.63 -3.20
CA ALA A 157 12.31 12.08 -3.27
C ALA A 157 11.85 12.62 -4.64
N PRO A 158 12.37 12.15 -5.80
CA PRO A 158 11.92 12.62 -7.11
C PRO A 158 10.42 12.41 -7.36
N HIS A 159 9.82 11.36 -6.77
CA HIS A 159 8.41 11.04 -6.93
C HIS A 159 7.48 11.91 -6.08
N LEU A 160 8.01 12.47 -4.97
CA LEU A 160 7.28 13.42 -4.13
C LEU A 160 7.47 14.86 -4.61
N LEU A 161 8.63 15.20 -5.18
CA LEU A 161 8.91 16.53 -5.78
C LEU A 161 8.11 16.75 -7.06
N ASP A 162 7.97 15.70 -7.87
CA ASP A 162 7.15 15.71 -9.09
C ASP A 162 6.29 14.45 -9.16
N THR A 163 5.03 14.58 -8.79
CA THR A 163 4.05 13.50 -8.76
C THR A 163 3.52 13.10 -10.13
N THR A 164 3.86 13.81 -11.21
CA THR A 164 3.30 13.60 -12.56
C THR A 164 3.41 12.16 -13.03
N LYS A 165 4.58 11.54 -12.86
CA LYS A 165 4.82 10.15 -13.30
C LYS A 165 4.07 9.14 -12.43
N VAL A 166 4.00 9.37 -11.13
CA VAL A 166 3.27 8.50 -10.19
C VAL A 166 1.77 8.56 -10.50
N VAL A 167 1.22 9.76 -10.64
CA VAL A 167 -0.19 9.98 -11.00
C VAL A 167 -0.51 9.36 -12.36
N ALA A 168 0.31 9.58 -13.38
CA ALA A 168 0.11 8.99 -14.69
C ALA A 168 0.16 7.44 -14.67
N SER A 169 1.05 6.85 -13.87
CA SER A 169 1.14 5.40 -13.70
C SER A 169 -0.09 4.84 -12.98
N ALA A 170 -0.46 5.44 -11.86
CA ALA A 170 -1.61 5.04 -11.07
C ALA A 170 -2.93 5.22 -11.86
N SER A 171 -3.07 6.30 -12.64
CA SER A 171 -4.25 6.54 -13.49
C SER A 171 -4.45 5.44 -14.55
N ARG A 172 -3.37 4.85 -15.07
CA ARG A 172 -3.49 3.69 -15.99
C ARG A 172 -4.03 2.44 -15.30
N ILE A 173 -3.73 2.27 -14.01
CA ILE A 173 -4.16 1.11 -13.22
C ILE A 173 -5.58 1.31 -12.69
N TYR A 174 -5.86 2.47 -12.11
CA TYR A 174 -7.08 2.72 -11.34
C TYR A 174 -8.16 3.47 -12.13
N GLY A 175 -7.82 4.10 -13.28
CA GLY A 175 -8.78 4.79 -14.16
C GLY A 175 -9.64 5.80 -13.42
N GLU A 176 -10.95 5.73 -13.61
CA GLU A 176 -11.94 6.63 -12.96
C GLU A 176 -11.97 6.53 -11.43
N ARG A 177 -11.38 5.48 -10.86
CA ARG A 177 -11.32 5.28 -9.41
C ARG A 177 -10.19 6.09 -8.73
N MET A 178 -9.28 6.72 -9.50
CA MET A 178 -8.14 7.48 -8.95
C MET A 178 -8.57 8.44 -7.84
N LYS A 179 -9.55 9.30 -8.10
CA LYS A 179 -10.00 10.30 -7.12
C LYS A 179 -10.64 9.66 -5.87
N LEU A 180 -11.38 8.57 -6.05
CA LEU A 180 -12.01 7.85 -4.94
C LEU A 180 -10.98 7.19 -4.03
N LEU A 181 -9.97 6.56 -4.62
CA LEU A 181 -8.96 5.79 -3.89
C LEU A 181 -7.89 6.71 -3.28
N TRP A 182 -7.34 7.60 -4.09
CA TRP A 182 -6.11 8.30 -3.77
C TRP A 182 -6.31 9.79 -3.49
N GLY A 183 -7.50 10.35 -3.79
CA GLY A 183 -7.78 11.78 -3.63
C GLY A 183 -6.94 12.66 -4.55
N GLU A 184 -6.60 13.84 -4.07
CA GLU A 184 -5.64 14.73 -4.73
C GLU A 184 -4.22 14.35 -4.30
N ILE A 185 -3.33 14.22 -5.27
CA ILE A 185 -1.91 13.87 -5.06
C ILE A 185 -1.08 15.07 -5.48
N GLU A 186 -0.63 15.82 -4.51
CA GLU A 186 0.15 17.04 -4.72
C GLU A 186 1.65 16.80 -4.55
N SER A 187 2.46 17.55 -5.31
CA SER A 187 3.90 17.57 -5.14
C SER A 187 4.30 18.23 -3.83
N THR A 188 5.28 17.70 -3.15
CA THR A 188 5.89 18.30 -1.97
C THR A 188 6.85 19.41 -2.41
N PRO A 189 6.74 20.66 -1.89
CA PRO A 189 7.73 21.70 -2.16
C PRO A 189 9.14 21.28 -1.76
N GLN A 190 10.14 21.63 -2.56
CA GLN A 190 11.52 21.21 -2.34
C GLN A 190 12.06 21.64 -0.98
N GLU A 191 11.72 22.85 -0.52
CA GLU A 191 12.10 23.39 0.78
C GLU A 191 11.43 22.68 1.97
N ARG A 192 10.40 21.87 1.70
CA ARG A 192 9.64 21.09 2.68
C ARG A 192 9.96 19.58 2.61
N LEU A 193 11.02 19.19 1.90
CA LEU A 193 11.42 17.81 1.74
C LEU A 193 12.87 17.61 2.17
N SER A 194 13.09 16.69 3.09
CA SER A 194 14.40 16.23 3.56
C SER A 194 14.68 14.82 3.05
N ILE A 195 15.88 14.64 2.50
CA ILE A 195 16.33 13.34 2.03
C ILE A 195 16.97 12.59 3.20
N ILE A 196 16.62 11.31 3.35
CA ILE A 196 17.22 10.38 4.31
C ILE A 196 17.78 9.17 3.61
N GLU A 197 18.76 8.54 4.23
CA GLU A 197 19.40 7.32 3.77
C GLU A 197 19.55 6.29 4.91
N GLY A 198 19.83 5.04 4.55
CA GLY A 198 20.20 4.03 5.56
C GLY A 198 21.45 4.43 6.33
N GLY A 199 21.35 4.37 7.67
CA GLY A 199 22.40 4.80 8.60
C GLY A 199 22.14 6.17 9.23
N ASP A 200 21.19 6.95 8.71
CA ASP A 200 20.81 8.22 9.35
C ASP A 200 20.11 7.99 10.70
N ILE A 201 20.24 8.99 11.56
CA ILE A 201 19.62 9.01 12.87
C ILE A 201 18.77 10.27 12.98
N LEU A 202 17.48 10.08 13.26
CA LEU A 202 16.51 11.13 13.44
C LEU A 202 16.17 11.24 14.94
N ASN A 203 16.44 12.39 15.56
CA ASN A 203 15.99 12.68 16.91
C ASN A 203 14.68 13.47 16.82
N ILE A 204 13.55 12.77 16.91
CA ILE A 204 12.21 13.30 16.62
C ILE A 204 11.23 12.84 17.70
N ALA A 205 10.38 13.75 18.18
CA ALA A 205 9.36 13.47 19.19
C ALA A 205 9.93 12.80 20.46
N GLY A 206 11.14 13.18 20.86
CA GLY A 206 11.84 12.60 22.02
C GLY A 206 12.36 11.18 21.80
N ARG A 207 12.36 10.68 20.56
CA ARG A 207 12.82 9.36 20.15
C ARG A 207 14.10 9.45 19.34
N ARG A 208 14.91 8.39 19.39
CA ARG A 208 16.07 8.19 18.53
C ARG A 208 15.74 7.12 17.50
N LEU A 209 15.32 7.56 16.31
CA LEU A 209 14.94 6.70 15.21
C LEU A 209 16.15 6.45 14.27
N GLU A 210 16.61 5.22 14.18
CA GLU A 210 17.57 4.80 13.18
C GLU A 210 16.84 4.47 11.87
N VAL A 211 17.35 5.02 10.77
CA VAL A 211 16.85 4.75 9.42
C VAL A 211 17.61 3.58 8.82
N HIS A 212 16.91 2.54 8.39
CA HIS A 212 17.54 1.42 7.69
C HIS A 212 16.93 1.27 6.30
N TYR A 213 17.79 1.19 5.28
CA TYR A 213 17.37 1.00 3.90
C TYR A 213 16.97 -0.46 3.67
N THR A 214 15.74 -0.72 3.27
CA THR A 214 15.11 -2.03 3.17
C THR A 214 14.39 -2.23 1.83
N PRO A 215 15.16 -2.25 0.70
CA PRO A 215 14.56 -2.46 -0.62
C PRO A 215 14.01 -3.87 -0.79
N GLY A 216 13.19 -4.05 -1.82
CA GLY A 216 12.63 -5.35 -2.22
C GLY A 216 11.15 -5.26 -2.56
N HIS A 217 10.32 -4.73 -1.65
CA HIS A 217 8.96 -4.30 -1.96
C HIS A 217 8.97 -3.08 -2.89
N ALA A 218 9.78 -2.10 -2.54
CA ALA A 218 10.01 -0.89 -3.33
C ALA A 218 11.49 -0.47 -3.23
N ILE A 219 12.03 0.11 -4.32
CA ILE A 219 13.45 0.51 -4.38
C ILE A 219 13.79 1.67 -3.42
N HIS A 220 12.79 2.39 -2.95
CA HIS A 220 12.90 3.56 -2.05
C HIS A 220 12.46 3.26 -0.61
N HIS A 221 12.29 1.99 -0.25
CA HIS A 221 11.78 1.60 1.06
C HIS A 221 12.83 1.74 2.16
N VAL A 222 12.41 2.31 3.31
CA VAL A 222 13.17 2.37 4.57
C VAL A 222 12.27 1.94 5.72
N VAL A 223 12.89 1.56 6.84
CA VAL A 223 12.22 1.37 8.14
C VAL A 223 12.79 2.35 9.15
N PHE A 224 11.99 2.69 10.17
CA PHE A 224 12.40 3.53 11.29
C PHE A 224 12.43 2.69 12.56
N PHE A 225 13.61 2.54 13.15
CA PHE A 225 13.82 1.76 14.38
C PHE A 225 14.09 2.66 15.57
N ASP A 226 13.20 2.67 16.55
CA ASP A 226 13.43 3.34 17.83
C ASP A 226 14.26 2.44 18.74
N VAL A 227 15.53 2.77 18.87
CA VAL A 227 16.50 1.95 19.63
C VAL A 227 16.22 1.92 21.12
N HIS A 228 15.45 2.88 21.67
CA HIS A 228 15.16 2.95 23.09
C HIS A 228 13.93 2.13 23.48
N SER A 229 12.91 2.12 22.63
CA SER A 229 11.67 1.39 22.89
C SER A 229 11.63 0.01 22.26
N GLY A 230 12.57 -0.32 21.35
CA GLY A 230 12.54 -1.56 20.56
C GLY A 230 11.44 -1.58 19.50
N GLU A 231 10.76 -0.45 19.27
CA GLU A 231 9.69 -0.32 18.28
C GLU A 231 10.26 -0.10 16.88
N LEU A 232 9.81 -0.88 15.89
CA LEU A 232 10.22 -0.73 14.50
C LEU A 232 9.00 -0.49 13.62
N PHE A 233 8.97 0.65 12.93
CA PHE A 233 7.95 1.01 11.94
C PHE A 233 8.39 0.47 10.59
N ALA A 234 7.75 -0.63 10.19
CA ALA A 234 8.24 -1.52 9.14
C ALA A 234 7.69 -1.21 7.75
N GLY A 235 6.67 -0.34 7.61
CA GLY A 235 6.00 -0.19 6.33
C GLY A 235 5.62 -1.54 5.73
N ASP A 236 5.93 -1.74 4.44
CA ASP A 236 5.54 -2.92 3.67
C ASP A 236 6.62 -4.00 3.56
N VAL A 237 7.84 -3.76 4.07
CA VAL A 237 8.85 -4.83 4.11
C VAL A 237 8.40 -6.02 4.95
N ALA A 238 7.50 -5.80 5.91
CA ALA A 238 6.92 -6.84 6.74
C ALA A 238 5.62 -7.46 6.18
N GLY A 239 5.21 -7.08 4.98
CA GLY A 239 4.00 -7.61 4.35
C GLY A 239 2.70 -7.08 4.94
N VAL A 240 1.58 -7.66 4.50
CA VAL A 240 0.22 -7.34 4.95
C VAL A 240 -0.25 -8.40 5.93
N ARG A 241 -0.71 -8.00 7.12
CA ARG A 241 -1.36 -8.86 8.09
C ARG A 241 -2.47 -8.11 8.79
N LEU A 242 -3.70 -8.33 8.36
CA LEU A 242 -4.87 -7.71 8.96
C LEU A 242 -5.05 -8.15 10.42
N GLN A 243 -5.59 -7.24 11.26
CA GLN A 243 -5.57 -7.34 12.72
C GLN A 243 -6.01 -8.72 13.26
N ASP A 244 -7.14 -9.24 12.80
CA ASP A 244 -7.77 -10.43 13.37
C ASP A 244 -7.54 -11.70 12.55
N VAL A 245 -6.57 -11.69 11.61
CA VAL A 245 -6.33 -12.79 10.68
C VAL A 245 -4.89 -13.27 10.79
N ASP A 246 -4.69 -14.50 11.22
CA ASP A 246 -3.35 -15.10 11.28
C ASP A 246 -2.86 -15.57 9.90
N TYR A 247 -2.76 -14.59 8.98
CA TYR A 247 -2.33 -14.79 7.62
C TYR A 247 -1.48 -13.61 7.17
N VAL A 248 -0.26 -13.86 6.71
CA VAL A 248 0.60 -12.85 6.10
C VAL A 248 0.50 -12.96 4.58
N ARG A 249 0.39 -11.82 3.89
CA ARG A 249 0.35 -11.74 2.42
C ARG A 249 1.44 -10.79 1.93
N PRO A 250 2.30 -11.21 0.97
CA PRO A 250 3.29 -10.31 0.40
C PRO A 250 2.64 -9.31 -0.55
N PRO A 251 2.80 -7.99 -0.35
CA PRO A 251 2.44 -6.98 -1.33
C PRO A 251 3.56 -6.88 -2.37
N THR A 252 3.31 -7.34 -3.58
CA THR A 252 4.32 -7.40 -4.66
C THR A 252 3.92 -6.60 -5.89
N PRO A 253 3.62 -5.28 -5.76
CA PRO A 253 3.24 -4.49 -6.92
C PRO A 253 4.44 -4.23 -7.84
N PRO A 254 4.22 -4.10 -9.18
CA PRO A 254 5.24 -3.57 -10.05
C PRO A 254 5.46 -2.07 -9.75
N PRO A 255 6.64 -1.47 -10.11
CA PRO A 255 7.67 -2.05 -10.95
C PRO A 255 8.86 -2.63 -10.20
N ASP A 256 8.97 -2.46 -8.87
CA ASP A 256 10.23 -2.49 -8.13
C ASP A 256 10.49 -3.80 -7.38
N LEU A 257 9.61 -4.80 -7.51
CA LEU A 257 9.77 -6.07 -6.82
C LEU A 257 11.15 -6.69 -7.08
N ASP A 258 11.86 -6.98 -5.98
CA ASP A 258 13.16 -7.64 -5.95
C ASP A 258 13.20 -8.63 -4.78
N LEU A 259 13.06 -9.92 -5.07
CA LEU A 259 12.93 -10.95 -4.03
C LEU A 259 14.21 -11.15 -3.21
N GLU A 260 15.37 -11.05 -3.85
CA GLU A 260 16.66 -11.17 -3.18
C GLU A 260 16.89 -10.00 -2.23
N ALA A 261 16.70 -8.76 -2.74
CA ALA A 261 16.81 -7.56 -1.93
C ALA A 261 15.81 -7.58 -0.76
N TRP A 262 14.60 -8.13 -0.96
CA TRP A 262 13.62 -8.24 0.11
C TRP A 262 14.05 -9.27 1.17
N SER A 263 14.61 -10.40 0.74
CA SER A 263 15.16 -11.39 1.67
C SER A 263 16.29 -10.83 2.53
N ASP A 264 17.19 -10.02 1.93
CA ASP A 264 18.25 -9.33 2.63
C ASP A 264 17.70 -8.29 3.62
N SER A 265 16.70 -7.52 3.19
CA SER A 265 16.00 -6.54 4.03
C SER A 265 15.31 -7.20 5.24
N ILE A 266 14.65 -8.33 5.06
CA ILE A 266 14.09 -9.13 6.17
C ILE A 266 15.20 -9.59 7.11
N SER A 267 16.35 -10.04 6.59
CA SER A 267 17.48 -10.46 7.40
C SER A 267 18.05 -9.30 8.21
N LEU A 268 18.17 -8.12 7.61
CA LEU A 268 18.56 -6.89 8.28
C LEU A 268 17.60 -6.56 9.43
N VAL A 269 16.30 -6.49 9.17
CA VAL A 269 15.29 -6.19 10.21
C VAL A 269 15.33 -7.21 11.35
N LYS A 270 15.46 -8.51 11.06
CA LYS A 270 15.63 -9.55 12.09
C LYS A 270 16.90 -9.33 12.92
N SER A 271 17.99 -8.85 12.32
CA SER A 271 19.27 -8.60 13.02
C SER A 271 19.22 -7.41 14.00
N LEU A 272 18.33 -6.45 13.77
CA LEU A 272 18.08 -5.33 14.68
C LEU A 272 17.41 -5.78 15.99
N ARG A 273 16.80 -6.96 16.00
CA ARG A 273 16.09 -7.54 17.16
C ARG A 273 15.05 -6.60 17.77
N PRO A 274 14.11 -6.06 16.96
CA PRO A 274 13.04 -5.23 17.51
C PRO A 274 12.14 -6.05 18.44
N ASP A 275 11.55 -5.40 19.45
CA ASP A 275 10.55 -6.00 20.34
C ASP A 275 9.18 -6.11 19.68
N VAL A 276 8.88 -5.17 18.77
CA VAL A 276 7.61 -5.11 18.03
C VAL A 276 7.82 -4.47 16.65
N LEU A 277 7.15 -5.02 15.63
CA LEU A 277 6.99 -4.37 14.34
C LEU A 277 5.62 -3.72 14.26
N TYR A 278 5.59 -2.48 13.83
CA TYR A 278 4.38 -1.77 13.41
C TYR A 278 4.37 -1.70 11.88
N ILE A 279 3.35 -2.30 11.26
CA ILE A 279 3.29 -2.49 9.80
C ILE A 279 2.26 -1.54 9.15
N GLY A 280 2.44 -1.23 7.87
CA GLY A 280 1.51 -0.35 7.13
C GLY A 280 0.11 -0.95 6.97
N HIS A 281 0.00 -2.29 6.92
CA HIS A 281 -1.22 -3.05 6.65
C HIS A 281 -1.40 -4.28 7.56
N PHE A 282 -1.62 -4.30 8.79
CA PHE A 282 -2.01 -3.40 9.85
C PHE A 282 -1.37 -3.87 11.16
N GLY A 283 -1.47 -3.17 12.27
CA GLY A 283 -1.22 -3.59 13.64
C GLY A 283 0.22 -3.99 14.02
N ALA A 284 0.33 -4.44 15.27
CA ALA A 284 1.59 -4.80 15.91
C ALA A 284 1.92 -6.29 15.73
N ILE A 285 3.16 -6.60 15.35
CA ILE A 285 3.69 -7.96 15.26
C ILE A 285 4.75 -8.17 16.34
N LYS A 286 4.50 -9.10 17.25
CA LYS A 286 5.43 -9.47 18.33
C LYS A 286 6.20 -10.76 18.05
N ASN A 287 5.58 -11.73 17.37
CA ASN A 287 6.25 -12.96 16.95
C ASN A 287 6.98 -12.75 15.61
N ILE A 288 8.03 -11.93 15.66
CA ILE A 288 8.71 -11.37 14.48
C ILE A 288 9.39 -12.45 13.65
N ALA A 289 10.04 -13.42 14.30
CA ALA A 289 10.77 -14.48 13.62
C ALA A 289 9.82 -15.34 12.75
N GLU A 290 8.76 -15.87 13.36
CA GLU A 290 7.75 -16.66 12.65
C GLU A 290 7.04 -15.87 11.56
N HIS A 291 6.70 -14.60 11.84
CA HIS A 291 6.07 -13.73 10.86
C HIS A 291 6.91 -13.57 9.59
N PHE A 292 8.20 -13.28 9.74
CA PHE A 292 9.11 -13.14 8.60
C PHE A 292 9.41 -14.47 7.90
N ASP A 293 9.46 -15.58 8.63
CA ASP A 293 9.68 -16.88 8.00
C ASP A 293 8.48 -17.27 7.13
N ARG A 294 7.23 -17.00 7.60
CA ARG A 294 6.00 -17.17 6.80
C ARG A 294 5.95 -16.20 5.60
N LEU A 295 6.38 -14.95 5.76
CA LEU A 295 6.44 -13.99 4.66
C LEU A 295 7.43 -14.44 3.58
N ARG A 296 8.63 -14.89 3.96
CA ARG A 296 9.64 -15.42 3.03
C ARG A 296 9.15 -16.63 2.27
N GLU A 297 8.53 -17.57 2.98
CA GLU A 297 7.94 -18.74 2.34
C GLU A 297 6.95 -18.34 1.24
N LYS A 298 6.05 -17.39 1.54
CA LYS A 298 5.07 -16.92 0.55
C LYS A 298 5.68 -16.12 -0.58
N LEU A 299 6.66 -15.26 -0.31
CA LEU A 299 7.39 -14.54 -1.33
C LEU A 299 8.01 -15.52 -2.34
N SER A 300 8.67 -16.57 -1.85
CA SER A 300 9.29 -17.59 -2.70
C SER A 300 8.24 -18.47 -3.38
N SER A 301 7.32 -19.06 -2.64
CA SER A 301 6.36 -20.04 -3.20
C SER A 301 5.41 -19.42 -4.23
N TRP A 302 4.93 -18.20 -3.99
CA TRP A 302 4.08 -17.50 -4.97
C TRP A 302 4.88 -17.08 -6.20
N GLY A 303 6.15 -16.66 -6.00
CA GLY A 303 7.06 -16.36 -7.11
C GLY A 303 7.28 -17.57 -8.01
N GLU A 304 7.60 -18.73 -7.43
CA GLU A 304 7.79 -19.99 -8.18
C GLU A 304 6.48 -20.46 -8.84
N PHE A 305 5.34 -20.30 -8.17
CA PHE A 305 4.03 -20.62 -8.75
C PHE A 305 3.75 -19.80 -10.03
N VAL A 306 3.97 -18.47 -9.95
CA VAL A 306 3.79 -17.58 -11.11
C VAL A 306 4.79 -17.94 -12.21
N LEU A 307 6.05 -18.21 -11.88
CA LEU A 307 7.06 -18.62 -12.85
C LEU A 307 6.67 -19.92 -13.57
N GLY A 308 6.20 -20.94 -12.84
CA GLY A 308 5.72 -22.19 -13.42
C GLY A 308 4.59 -21.96 -14.43
N ALA A 309 3.60 -21.15 -14.05
CA ALA A 309 2.49 -20.82 -14.93
C ALA A 309 2.94 -20.02 -16.18
N MET A 310 3.93 -19.11 -16.04
CA MET A 310 4.52 -18.41 -17.19
C MET A 310 5.23 -19.37 -18.16
N ARG A 311 5.98 -20.35 -17.62
CA ARG A 311 6.64 -21.40 -18.43
C ARG A 311 5.64 -22.29 -19.18
N ASP A 312 4.47 -22.54 -18.56
CA ASP A 312 3.36 -23.26 -19.18
C ASP A 312 2.59 -22.42 -20.21
N GLY A 313 3.06 -21.20 -20.52
CA GLY A 313 2.47 -20.29 -21.50
C GLY A 313 1.14 -19.70 -21.06
N LYS A 314 0.86 -19.65 -19.75
CA LYS A 314 -0.38 -19.07 -19.23
C LYS A 314 -0.39 -17.56 -19.35
N GLU A 315 -1.54 -17.02 -19.74
CA GLU A 315 -1.78 -15.57 -19.78
C GLU A 315 -2.00 -14.99 -18.37
N GLU A 316 -1.74 -13.69 -18.19
CA GLU A 316 -1.84 -12.99 -16.90
C GLU A 316 -3.17 -13.27 -16.18
N ALA A 317 -4.30 -13.21 -16.89
CA ALA A 317 -5.63 -13.43 -16.30
C ALA A 317 -5.83 -14.87 -15.80
N GLU A 318 -5.24 -15.87 -16.47
CA GLU A 318 -5.25 -17.26 -16.03
C GLU A 318 -4.39 -17.42 -14.77
N ILE A 319 -3.19 -16.83 -14.76
CA ILE A 319 -2.25 -16.87 -13.60
C ILE A 319 -2.90 -16.25 -12.37
N ILE A 320 -3.60 -15.11 -12.53
CA ILE A 320 -4.34 -14.48 -11.43
C ILE A 320 -5.37 -15.45 -10.86
N SER A 321 -6.19 -16.07 -11.72
CA SER A 321 -7.23 -17.01 -11.30
C SER A 321 -6.64 -18.23 -10.61
N MET A 322 -5.56 -18.79 -11.13
CA MET A 322 -4.84 -19.93 -10.55
C MET A 322 -4.24 -19.59 -9.19
N LEU A 323 -3.64 -18.40 -9.03
CA LEU A 323 -3.06 -17.98 -7.75
C LEU A 323 -4.14 -17.76 -6.68
N ILE A 324 -5.30 -17.19 -7.06
CA ILE A 324 -6.45 -17.05 -6.17
C ILE A 324 -6.88 -18.42 -5.65
N GLU A 325 -7.13 -19.37 -6.53
CA GLU A 325 -7.59 -20.72 -6.14
C GLU A 325 -6.54 -21.47 -5.30
N HIS A 326 -5.26 -21.27 -5.58
CA HIS A 326 -4.16 -21.85 -4.83
C HIS A 326 -4.08 -21.33 -3.38
N THR A 327 -4.27 -20.02 -3.18
CA THR A 327 -4.02 -19.34 -1.88
C THR A 327 -5.27 -19.17 -1.03
N LYS A 328 -6.45 -19.09 -1.64
CA LYS A 328 -7.75 -18.90 -0.97
C LYS A 328 -8.06 -19.92 0.15
N PRO A 329 -7.76 -21.23 0.01
CA PRO A 329 -8.03 -22.18 1.07
C PRO A 329 -7.25 -21.90 2.36
N GLU A 330 -6.00 -21.40 2.26
CA GLU A 330 -5.20 -21.03 3.43
C GLU A 330 -5.79 -19.78 4.11
N LEU A 331 -6.10 -18.76 3.33
CA LEU A 331 -6.72 -17.55 3.85
C LEU A 331 -8.05 -17.85 4.57
N LEU A 332 -8.91 -18.70 3.99
CA LEU A 332 -10.19 -19.08 4.58
C LEU A 332 -10.02 -19.87 5.88
N ARG A 333 -8.97 -20.69 6.01
CA ARG A 333 -8.66 -21.38 7.28
C ARG A 333 -8.17 -20.43 8.37
N ALA A 334 -7.40 -19.41 7.98
CA ALA A 334 -6.86 -18.43 8.92
C ALA A 334 -7.91 -17.39 9.33
N ALA A 335 -8.82 -17.03 8.42
CA ALA A 335 -9.86 -16.05 8.66
C ALA A 335 -11.12 -16.72 9.26
N ARG A 336 -11.62 -16.15 10.35
CA ARG A 336 -12.91 -16.57 10.93
C ARG A 336 -14.11 -15.98 10.17
N ASP A 337 -13.86 -14.97 9.33
CA ASP A 337 -14.85 -14.25 8.54
C ASP A 337 -14.48 -14.29 7.05
N PRO A 338 -15.37 -14.80 6.17
CA PRO A 338 -15.17 -14.76 4.70
C PRO A 338 -14.92 -13.36 4.14
N HIS A 339 -15.35 -12.30 4.83
CA HIS A 339 -15.10 -10.92 4.48
C HIS A 339 -13.59 -10.56 4.49
N ALA A 340 -12.76 -11.34 5.18
CA ALA A 340 -11.32 -11.15 5.17
C ALA A 340 -10.72 -11.21 3.75
N ILE A 341 -11.29 -12.02 2.84
CA ILE A 341 -10.84 -12.09 1.45
C ILE A 341 -10.94 -10.71 0.79
N GLU A 342 -12.10 -10.03 0.94
CA GLU A 342 -12.32 -8.71 0.37
C GLU A 342 -11.39 -7.66 0.99
N ARG A 343 -11.16 -7.74 2.29
CA ARG A 343 -10.24 -6.84 3.01
C ARG A 343 -8.80 -7.01 2.52
N TYR A 344 -8.33 -8.24 2.30
CA TYR A 344 -7.01 -8.49 1.72
C TYR A 344 -6.91 -7.99 0.28
N GLU A 345 -7.99 -8.09 -0.54
CA GLU A 345 -8.00 -7.53 -1.90
C GLU A 345 -7.98 -5.99 -1.90
N ILE A 346 -8.46 -5.35 -0.86
CA ILE A 346 -8.33 -3.89 -0.68
C ILE A 346 -6.88 -3.53 -0.31
N ALA A 347 -6.26 -4.26 0.60
CA ALA A 347 -4.90 -4.00 1.08
C ALA A 347 -3.84 -4.31 0.01
N THR A 348 -3.97 -5.47 -0.65
CA THR A 348 -3.07 -5.91 -1.72
C THR A 348 -3.77 -6.90 -2.64
N ASN A 349 -3.99 -6.53 -3.90
CA ASN A 349 -4.79 -7.32 -4.82
C ASN A 349 -3.95 -8.31 -5.66
N TYR A 350 -4.58 -9.40 -6.08
CA TYR A 350 -3.91 -10.43 -6.87
C TYR A 350 -3.44 -9.95 -8.24
N PRO A 351 -4.16 -9.09 -9.00
CA PRO A 351 -3.64 -8.56 -10.25
C PRO A 351 -2.28 -7.89 -10.11
N MET A 352 -2.11 -6.98 -9.16
CA MET A 352 -0.81 -6.33 -8.94
C MET A 352 0.24 -7.31 -8.43
N THR A 353 -0.15 -8.27 -7.59
CA THR A 353 0.74 -9.34 -7.12
C THR A 353 1.31 -10.13 -8.30
N VAL A 354 0.47 -10.63 -9.20
CA VAL A 354 0.91 -11.41 -10.38
C VAL A 354 1.74 -10.56 -11.32
N GLN A 355 1.31 -9.33 -11.61
CA GLN A 355 2.06 -8.40 -12.46
C GLN A 355 3.47 -8.11 -11.93
N GLY A 356 3.62 -7.95 -10.62
CA GLY A 356 4.91 -7.74 -9.99
C GLY A 356 5.83 -8.94 -10.18
N TYR A 357 5.36 -10.16 -9.89
CA TYR A 357 6.15 -11.37 -10.12
C TYR A 357 6.47 -11.60 -11.60
N MET A 358 5.50 -11.45 -12.51
CA MET A 358 5.74 -11.61 -13.95
C MET A 358 6.81 -10.62 -14.45
N ARG A 359 6.74 -9.36 -13.98
CA ARG A 359 7.74 -8.36 -14.31
C ARG A 359 9.11 -8.70 -13.72
N TYR A 360 9.16 -9.12 -12.45
CA TYR A 360 10.39 -9.55 -11.78
C TYR A 360 11.10 -10.65 -12.58
N TRP A 361 10.40 -11.74 -12.93
CA TRP A 361 10.96 -12.83 -13.71
C TRP A 361 11.45 -12.38 -15.08
N ARG A 362 10.63 -11.61 -15.81
CA ARG A 362 11.01 -11.11 -17.15
C ARG A 362 12.23 -10.18 -17.14
N LYS A 363 12.43 -9.41 -16.09
CA LYS A 363 13.48 -8.39 -16.02
C LYS A 363 14.75 -8.87 -15.37
N LYS A 364 14.64 -9.63 -14.28
CA LYS A 364 15.77 -10.01 -13.46
C LYS A 364 16.29 -11.43 -13.77
N HIS A 365 15.39 -12.32 -14.15
CA HIS A 365 15.71 -13.73 -14.41
C HIS A 365 15.09 -14.25 -15.72
N PRO A 366 15.31 -13.56 -16.87
CA PRO A 366 14.78 -13.99 -18.16
C PRO A 366 15.24 -15.39 -18.58
N GLU A 367 16.40 -15.84 -18.10
CA GLU A 367 16.93 -17.18 -18.33
C GLU A 367 16.12 -18.29 -17.66
N ARG A 368 15.25 -17.95 -16.75
CA ARG A 368 14.34 -18.89 -16.04
C ARG A 368 12.99 -19.05 -16.71
N LEU A 369 12.69 -18.28 -17.78
CA LEU A 369 11.41 -18.34 -18.51
C LEU A 369 11.34 -19.42 -19.59
#